data_ac687c77d90c7f750308bc8f9bac6227
#
_entry.id   ac687c77d90c7f750308bc8f9bac6227
#
_cell.length_a   1.000
_cell.length_b   1.000
_cell.length_c   1.000
_cell.angle_alpha   90.00
_cell.angle_beta   90.00
_cell.angle_gamma   90.00
#
_symmetry.space_group_name_H-M   'P 1'
#
loop_
_entity.id
_entity.type
_entity.pdbx_description
1 polymer ?
#
loop_
_entity_poly.entity_id
_entity_poly.type
_entity_poly.pdbx_seq_one_letter_code
_entity_poly.pdbx_strand_id
1 'polypeptide(L)'
;MNKKFLPRALIALAAGAALTACVTVPESRPAASQLPPPAEPTKVYFYPLQGQNETQQDRDRYECFSWATRQTGFDPSRHAAPEEQRAAVVPARSPGQAIGAAAAVGAVIGAIAARPGNSAEGAVVGAMAGTVLGSAAAAAEQSQSQQVSRYRATRSDRRFDQQAGEFRRAMSACLEGRGYSVK
;
A
#
# COMPACT_ATOMS: atom_id res chain seq x y z
N MET A 1 -8.95 43.39 -53.94
CA MET A 1 -8.51 43.51 -52.52
C MET A 1 -9.57 42.85 -51.67
N ASN A 2 -9.34 41.58 -51.28
CA ASN A 2 -10.34 40.70 -50.64
C ASN A 2 -10.31 40.81 -49.10
N LYS A 3 -11.32 41.45 -48.55
CA LYS A 3 -11.54 41.68 -47.10
C LYS A 3 -12.29 40.52 -46.39
N LYS A 4 -12.22 39.27 -46.84
CA LYS A 4 -13.09 38.19 -46.31
C LYS A 4 -12.36 37.07 -45.58
N PHE A 5 -11.05 37.19 -45.28
CA PHE A 5 -10.28 36.09 -44.66
C PHE A 5 -9.94 36.24 -43.17
N LEU A 6 -10.35 37.34 -42.52
CA LEU A 6 -9.91 37.60 -41.14
C LEU A 6 -10.76 37.07 -39.97
N PRO A 7 -12.03 36.68 -40.09
CA PRO A 7 -12.78 36.27 -38.90
C PRO A 7 -12.73 34.77 -38.57
N ARG A 8 -12.22 33.92 -39.49
CA ARG A 8 -12.21 32.48 -39.21
C ARG A 8 -11.03 31.99 -38.38
N ALA A 9 -9.91 32.69 -38.40
CA ALA A 9 -8.72 32.30 -37.62
C ALA A 9 -8.82 32.63 -36.13
N LEU A 10 -9.63 33.60 -35.74
CA LEU A 10 -9.81 34.03 -34.34
C LEU A 10 -10.81 33.17 -33.57
N ILE A 11 -11.72 32.49 -34.24
CA ILE A 11 -12.70 31.59 -33.60
C ILE A 11 -12.06 30.25 -33.22
N ALA A 12 -11.03 29.80 -33.93
CA ALA A 12 -10.33 28.56 -33.63
C ALA A 12 -9.44 28.64 -32.38
N LEU A 13 -9.00 29.84 -32.00
CA LEU A 13 -8.15 30.03 -30.82
C LEU A 13 -8.93 30.15 -29.50
N ALA A 14 -10.22 30.49 -29.56
CA ALA A 14 -11.06 30.63 -28.35
C ALA A 14 -11.63 29.28 -27.84
N ALA A 15 -11.65 28.25 -28.66
CA ALA A 15 -12.17 26.92 -28.28
C ALA A 15 -11.15 26.03 -27.51
N GLY A 16 -9.88 26.44 -27.49
CA GLY A 16 -8.78 25.65 -26.84
C GLY A 16 -8.60 25.91 -25.33
N ALA A 17 -9.23 26.95 -24.77
CA ALA A 17 -8.92 27.40 -23.41
C ALA A 17 -9.88 26.88 -22.31
N ALA A 18 -10.89 26.07 -22.66
CA ALA A 18 -11.95 25.69 -21.71
C ALA A 18 -11.84 24.25 -21.11
N LEU A 19 -10.77 23.55 -21.34
CA LEU A 19 -10.61 22.13 -20.91
C LEU A 19 -9.60 21.90 -19.77
N THR A 20 -9.16 22.95 -19.07
CA THR A 20 -8.41 22.79 -17.83
C THR A 20 -9.31 22.94 -16.60
N ALA A 21 -10.41 22.22 -16.57
CA ALA A 21 -11.09 21.95 -15.32
C ALA A 21 -10.24 20.89 -14.59
N CYS A 22 -9.30 21.34 -13.75
CA CYS A 22 -8.72 20.49 -12.72
C CYS A 22 -9.88 20.06 -11.81
N VAL A 23 -10.39 18.86 -12.03
CA VAL A 23 -11.20 18.18 -11.03
C VAL A 23 -10.26 17.83 -9.89
N THR A 24 -10.15 18.73 -8.92
CA THR A 24 -9.64 18.40 -7.60
C THR A 24 -10.66 17.48 -6.96
N VAL A 25 -10.50 16.17 -7.13
CA VAL A 25 -11.20 15.19 -6.33
C VAL A 25 -10.71 15.44 -4.90
N PRO A 26 -11.58 15.83 -3.96
CA PRO A 26 -11.17 15.87 -2.56
C PRO A 26 -10.77 14.44 -2.19
N GLU A 27 -9.50 14.23 -1.93
CA GLU A 27 -9.00 12.99 -1.34
C GLU A 27 -9.62 12.90 0.06
N SER A 28 -10.79 12.28 0.12
CA SER A 28 -11.41 11.90 1.37
C SER A 28 -10.48 10.84 1.99
N ARG A 29 -9.46 11.31 2.71
CA ARG A 29 -8.68 10.45 3.58
C ARG A 29 -9.70 9.82 4.53
N PRO A 30 -9.97 8.50 4.43
CA PRO A 30 -10.87 7.87 5.40
C PRO A 30 -10.30 8.20 6.77
N ALA A 31 -11.14 8.80 7.62
CA ALA A 31 -10.79 9.00 9.02
C ALA A 31 -10.26 7.65 9.50
N ALA A 32 -8.98 7.60 9.84
CA ALA A 32 -8.37 6.40 10.37
C ALA A 32 -9.25 6.00 11.55
N SER A 33 -10.02 4.94 11.37
CA SER A 33 -10.82 4.35 12.42
C SER A 33 -9.83 4.13 13.56
N GLN A 34 -9.97 4.84 14.65
CA GLN A 34 -9.14 4.66 15.85
C GLN A 34 -9.56 3.32 16.46
N LEU A 35 -9.18 2.23 15.79
CA LEU A 35 -9.18 0.95 16.47
C LEU A 35 -8.22 1.05 17.65
N PRO A 36 -8.60 0.53 18.82
CA PRO A 36 -7.67 0.43 19.94
C PRO A 36 -6.38 -0.23 19.40
N PRO A 37 -5.20 0.24 19.86
CA PRO A 37 -3.95 -0.34 19.43
C PRO A 37 -4.02 -1.86 19.59
N PRO A 38 -3.66 -2.64 18.58
CA PRO A 38 -3.68 -4.09 18.68
C PRO A 38 -2.89 -4.50 19.91
N ALA A 39 -3.44 -5.40 20.71
CA ALA A 39 -2.74 -5.96 21.86
C ALA A 39 -1.39 -6.46 21.38
N GLU A 40 -0.30 -5.99 21.97
CA GLU A 40 1.05 -6.38 21.54
C GLU A 40 1.15 -7.92 21.57
N PRO A 41 1.32 -8.56 20.43
CA PRO A 41 1.16 -10.02 20.32
C PRO A 41 2.23 -10.80 21.11
N THR A 42 3.21 -10.10 21.68
CA THR A 42 4.32 -10.66 22.47
C THR A 42 4.22 -10.37 23.96
N LYS A 43 3.20 -9.64 24.40
CA LYS A 43 3.04 -9.25 25.80
C LYS A 43 2.59 -10.43 26.65
N VAL A 44 3.28 -10.65 27.77
CA VAL A 44 2.99 -11.69 28.74
C VAL A 44 2.74 -11.03 30.10
N TYR A 45 1.61 -11.31 30.70
CA TYR A 45 1.28 -10.85 32.04
C TYR A 45 1.57 -11.95 33.03
N PHE A 46 2.28 -11.62 34.11
CA PHE A 46 2.66 -12.58 35.15
C PHE A 46 2.56 -11.99 36.54
N TYR A 47 2.30 -12.82 37.55
CA TYR A 47 2.10 -12.44 38.93
C TYR A 47 2.96 -13.34 39.83
N PRO A 48 3.69 -12.77 40.82
CA PRO A 48 4.51 -13.53 41.74
C PRO A 48 3.63 -14.36 42.67
N LEU A 49 3.91 -15.66 42.83
CA LEU A 49 3.20 -16.56 43.76
C LEU A 49 4.00 -16.84 45.03
N GLN A 50 5.29 -16.52 45.06
CA GLN A 50 6.19 -16.85 46.17
C GLN A 50 6.77 -15.60 46.84
N GLY A 51 6.12 -14.43 46.66
CA GLY A 51 6.57 -13.19 47.27
C GLY A 51 7.83 -12.58 46.66
N GLN A 52 8.12 -12.89 45.39
CA GLN A 52 9.25 -12.30 44.64
C GLN A 52 9.13 -10.77 44.64
N ASN A 53 10.19 -10.08 45.08
CA ASN A 53 10.25 -8.64 45.08
C ASN A 53 10.44 -8.10 43.64
N GLU A 54 10.24 -6.79 43.47
CA GLU A 54 10.28 -6.13 42.16
C GLU A 54 11.62 -6.32 41.43
N THR A 55 12.75 -6.20 42.13
CA THR A 55 14.07 -6.42 41.56
C THR A 55 14.25 -7.85 41.06
N GLN A 56 13.72 -8.83 41.78
CA GLN A 56 13.74 -10.23 41.36
C GLN A 56 12.82 -10.46 40.15
N GLN A 57 11.63 -9.88 40.16
CA GLN A 57 10.70 -9.96 39.02
C GLN A 57 11.32 -9.40 37.75
N ASP A 58 12.02 -8.26 37.81
CA ASP A 58 12.70 -7.67 36.66
C ASP A 58 13.83 -8.56 36.13
N ARG A 59 14.63 -9.14 37.02
CA ARG A 59 15.67 -10.09 36.64
C ARG A 59 15.08 -11.32 35.99
N ASP A 60 14.09 -11.93 36.61
CA ASP A 60 13.45 -13.14 36.12
C ASP A 60 12.79 -12.91 34.75
N ARG A 61 12.15 -11.76 34.57
CA ARG A 61 11.59 -11.35 33.28
C ARG A 61 12.66 -11.23 32.21
N TYR A 62 13.77 -10.55 32.50
CA TYR A 62 14.87 -10.40 31.55
C TYR A 62 15.51 -11.74 31.18
N GLU A 63 15.76 -12.60 32.14
CA GLU A 63 16.36 -13.90 31.92
C GLU A 63 15.43 -14.82 31.12
N CYS A 64 14.13 -14.84 31.43
CA CYS A 64 13.13 -15.59 30.67
C CYS A 64 12.95 -15.04 29.25
N PHE A 65 12.98 -13.72 29.07
CA PHE A 65 12.97 -13.09 27.76
C PHE A 65 14.18 -13.55 26.92
N SER A 66 15.37 -13.44 27.49
CA SER A 66 16.60 -13.85 26.82
C SER A 66 16.62 -15.35 26.49
N TRP A 67 16.10 -16.19 27.38
CA TRP A 67 15.97 -17.62 27.16
C TRP A 67 14.95 -17.91 26.05
N ALA A 68 13.76 -17.33 26.10
CA ALA A 68 12.72 -17.49 25.09
C ALA A 68 13.19 -17.05 23.70
N THR A 69 13.91 -15.93 23.60
CA THR A 69 14.52 -15.45 22.35
C THR A 69 15.50 -16.47 21.78
N ARG A 70 16.38 -17.05 22.61
CA ARG A 70 17.33 -18.09 22.15
C ARG A 70 16.62 -19.37 21.74
N GLN A 71 15.58 -19.75 22.47
CA GLN A 71 14.83 -20.97 22.24
C GLN A 71 14.02 -20.95 20.95
N THR A 72 13.41 -19.79 20.63
CA THR A 72 12.52 -19.63 19.48
C THR A 72 13.21 -19.01 18.27
N GLY A 73 14.36 -18.38 18.44
CA GLY A 73 15.01 -17.58 17.41
C GLY A 73 14.27 -16.28 17.07
N PHE A 74 13.23 -15.93 17.81
CA PHE A 74 12.42 -14.74 17.60
C PHE A 74 12.68 -13.70 18.69
N ASP A 75 13.11 -12.51 18.29
CA ASP A 75 13.34 -11.38 19.20
C ASP A 75 12.29 -10.29 18.93
N PRO A 76 11.30 -10.12 19.82
CA PRO A 76 10.26 -9.11 19.64
C PRO A 76 10.78 -7.68 19.55
N SER A 77 11.92 -7.39 20.16
CA SER A 77 12.50 -6.04 20.13
C SER A 77 13.08 -5.64 18.77
N ARG A 78 13.37 -6.63 17.93
CA ARG A 78 13.95 -6.45 16.59
C ARG A 78 12.92 -6.62 15.47
N HIS A 79 11.78 -7.21 15.78
CA HIS A 79 10.73 -7.46 14.81
C HIS A 79 9.63 -6.41 15.00
N ALA A 80 9.66 -5.39 14.14
CA ALA A 80 8.54 -4.45 14.05
C ALA A 80 7.27 -5.21 13.66
N ALA A 81 6.14 -4.79 14.21
CA ALA A 81 4.86 -5.37 13.83
C ALA A 81 4.63 -5.25 12.31
N PRO A 82 3.99 -6.24 11.66
CA PRO A 82 3.79 -6.24 10.20
C PRO A 82 3.13 -4.97 9.66
N GLU A 83 2.36 -4.26 10.46
CA GLU A 83 1.73 -2.98 10.08
C GLU A 83 2.76 -1.87 9.84
N GLU A 84 3.81 -1.79 10.64
CA GLU A 84 4.90 -0.82 10.45
C GLU A 84 5.70 -1.11 9.18
N GLN A 85 5.84 -2.38 8.82
CA GLN A 85 6.50 -2.80 7.58
C GLN A 85 5.64 -2.53 6.34
N ARG A 86 4.31 -2.47 6.45
CA ARG A 86 3.40 -2.16 5.33
C ARG A 86 3.52 -0.72 4.85
N ALA A 87 3.89 0.22 5.73
CA ALA A 87 4.10 1.63 5.37
C ALA A 87 5.25 1.85 4.38
N ALA A 88 6.14 0.87 4.22
CA ALA A 88 7.30 0.92 3.34
C ALA A 88 7.04 0.37 1.93
N VAL A 89 5.80 0.09 1.54
CA VAL A 89 5.48 -0.41 0.20
C VAL A 89 5.68 0.71 -0.82
N VAL A 90 6.67 0.50 -1.68
CA VAL A 90 6.97 1.38 -2.82
C VAL A 90 5.71 1.61 -3.65
N PRO A 91 5.35 2.87 -3.97
CA PRO A 91 4.17 3.16 -4.77
C PRO A 91 4.26 2.47 -6.13
N ALA A 92 3.23 1.73 -6.49
CA ALA A 92 3.06 1.28 -7.87
C ALA A 92 3.08 2.50 -8.81
N ARG A 93 3.55 2.32 -10.04
CA ARG A 93 3.51 3.37 -11.09
C ARG A 93 2.17 4.08 -11.04
N SER A 94 2.20 5.42 -11.06
CA SER A 94 0.96 6.18 -11.00
C SER A 94 0.09 5.79 -12.21
N PRO A 95 -1.20 5.51 -12.01
CA PRO A 95 -2.11 5.10 -13.09
C PRO A 95 -2.10 6.07 -14.29
N GLY A 96 -1.87 7.36 -14.03
CA GLY A 96 -1.78 8.39 -15.07
C GLY A 96 -0.64 8.19 -16.07
N GLN A 97 0.48 7.59 -15.66
CA GLN A 97 1.60 7.33 -16.59
C GLN A 97 1.29 6.20 -17.57
N ALA A 98 0.59 5.15 -17.11
CA ALA A 98 0.19 4.05 -17.97
C ALA A 98 -0.88 4.49 -18.98
N ILE A 99 -1.84 5.27 -18.53
CA ILE A 99 -2.91 5.84 -19.38
C ILE A 99 -2.33 6.80 -20.41
N GLY A 100 -1.42 7.68 -20.00
CA GLY A 100 -0.76 8.61 -20.93
C GLY A 100 0.05 7.92 -22.00
N ALA A 101 0.78 6.86 -21.67
CA ALA A 101 1.53 6.07 -22.65
C ALA A 101 0.60 5.36 -23.65
N ALA A 102 -0.50 4.77 -23.18
CA ALA A 102 -1.48 4.11 -24.04
C ALA A 102 -2.20 5.11 -24.98
N ALA A 103 -2.51 6.31 -24.51
CA ALA A 103 -3.05 7.38 -25.33
C ALA A 103 -2.09 7.80 -26.43
N ALA A 104 -0.81 7.97 -26.12
CA ALA A 104 0.21 8.34 -27.10
C ALA A 104 0.39 7.26 -28.19
N VAL A 105 0.44 5.99 -27.80
CA VAL A 105 0.52 4.87 -28.74
C VAL A 105 -0.74 4.81 -29.62
N GLY A 106 -1.92 4.95 -29.02
CA GLY A 106 -3.19 4.99 -29.75
C GLY A 106 -3.25 6.13 -30.76
N ALA A 107 -2.75 7.32 -30.39
CA ALA A 107 -2.69 8.48 -31.30
C ALA A 107 -1.82 8.21 -32.52
N VAL A 108 -0.64 7.61 -32.34
CA VAL A 108 0.26 7.27 -33.45
C VAL A 108 -0.36 6.23 -34.37
N ILE A 109 -0.95 5.17 -33.83
CA ILE A 109 -1.62 4.14 -34.63
C ILE A 109 -2.81 4.73 -35.38
N GLY A 110 -3.63 5.56 -34.71
CA GLY A 110 -4.77 6.21 -35.34
C GLY A 110 -4.39 7.16 -36.46
N ALA A 111 -3.29 7.90 -36.31
CA ALA A 111 -2.77 8.78 -37.36
C ALA A 111 -2.31 8.00 -38.61
N ILE A 112 -1.66 6.83 -38.42
CA ILE A 112 -1.18 5.98 -39.51
C ILE A 112 -2.33 5.26 -40.21
N ALA A 113 -3.35 4.84 -39.45
CA ALA A 113 -4.53 4.13 -39.97
C ALA A 113 -5.54 5.04 -40.69
N ALA A 114 -5.44 6.35 -40.48
CA ALA A 114 -6.33 7.32 -41.12
C ALA A 114 -6.07 7.46 -42.61
N ARG A 115 -7.09 7.91 -43.35
CA ARG A 115 -6.95 8.24 -44.78
C ARG A 115 -5.95 9.38 -44.99
N PRO A 116 -5.25 9.42 -46.15
CA PRO A 116 -4.40 10.56 -46.50
C PRO A 116 -5.18 11.89 -46.39
N GLY A 117 -4.66 12.81 -45.62
CA GLY A 117 -5.29 14.12 -45.34
C GLY A 117 -6.06 14.21 -44.00
N ASN A 118 -6.41 13.09 -43.32
CA ASN A 118 -7.18 13.07 -42.10
C ASN A 118 -6.40 12.50 -40.89
N SER A 119 -5.08 12.53 -40.95
CA SER A 119 -4.22 11.98 -39.90
C SER A 119 -4.45 12.60 -38.51
N ALA A 120 -4.82 13.89 -38.46
CA ALA A 120 -5.13 14.57 -37.19
C ALA A 120 -6.40 14.03 -36.53
N GLU A 121 -7.45 13.76 -37.29
CA GLU A 121 -8.69 13.16 -36.79
C GLU A 121 -8.44 11.71 -36.34
N GLY A 122 -7.67 10.95 -37.12
CA GLY A 122 -7.25 9.59 -36.77
C GLY A 122 -6.44 9.55 -35.46
N ALA A 123 -5.55 10.52 -35.26
CA ALA A 123 -4.79 10.63 -34.02
C ALA A 123 -5.67 10.88 -32.80
N VAL A 124 -6.68 11.77 -32.91
CA VAL A 124 -7.61 12.06 -31.81
C VAL A 124 -8.46 10.84 -31.47
N VAL A 125 -9.03 10.17 -32.46
CA VAL A 125 -9.82 8.94 -32.24
C VAL A 125 -8.95 7.82 -31.64
N GLY A 126 -7.74 7.66 -32.13
CA GLY A 126 -6.79 6.67 -31.63
C GLY A 126 -6.35 6.99 -30.19
N ALA A 127 -6.13 8.26 -29.85
CA ALA A 127 -5.81 8.67 -28.48
C ALA A 127 -6.95 8.36 -27.52
N MET A 128 -8.20 8.65 -27.88
CA MET A 128 -9.38 8.34 -27.07
C MET A 128 -9.55 6.82 -26.89
N ALA A 129 -9.38 6.02 -27.92
CA ALA A 129 -9.42 4.57 -27.81
C ALA A 129 -8.27 4.04 -26.94
N GLY A 130 -7.06 4.60 -27.07
CA GLY A 130 -5.91 4.27 -26.27
C GLY A 130 -6.11 4.61 -24.79
N THR A 131 -6.75 5.72 -24.45
CA THR A 131 -7.05 6.04 -23.02
C THR A 131 -8.03 5.06 -22.41
N VAL A 132 -9.06 4.64 -23.12
CA VAL A 132 -10.05 3.66 -22.63
C VAL A 132 -9.38 2.30 -22.40
N LEU A 133 -8.63 1.81 -23.36
CA LEU A 133 -7.88 0.53 -23.23
C LEU A 133 -6.81 0.63 -22.14
N GLY A 134 -6.07 1.73 -22.08
CA GLY A 134 -5.05 1.97 -21.07
C GLY A 134 -5.62 2.06 -19.65
N SER A 135 -6.79 2.65 -19.47
CA SER A 135 -7.45 2.71 -18.16
C SER A 135 -7.93 1.33 -17.70
N ALA A 136 -8.45 0.51 -18.60
CA ALA A 136 -8.86 -0.85 -18.30
C ALA A 136 -7.65 -1.73 -17.92
N ALA A 137 -6.56 -1.63 -18.66
CA ALA A 137 -5.31 -2.33 -18.34
C ALA A 137 -4.72 -1.89 -16.99
N ALA A 138 -4.67 -0.57 -16.73
CA ALA A 138 -4.19 -0.03 -15.47
C ALA A 138 -5.05 -0.49 -14.27
N ALA A 139 -6.38 -0.55 -14.42
CA ALA A 139 -7.28 -1.07 -13.40
C ALA A 139 -7.04 -2.56 -13.14
N ALA A 140 -6.79 -3.36 -14.16
CA ALA A 140 -6.47 -4.78 -14.04
C ALA A 140 -5.14 -4.99 -13.30
N GLU A 141 -4.07 -4.26 -13.66
CA GLU A 141 -2.78 -4.29 -12.97
C GLU A 141 -2.90 -3.87 -11.51
N GLN A 142 -3.68 -2.82 -11.23
CA GLN A 142 -3.91 -2.35 -9.87
C GLN A 142 -4.65 -3.39 -9.02
N SER A 143 -5.67 -4.05 -9.56
CA SER A 143 -6.40 -5.11 -8.85
C SER A 143 -5.50 -6.31 -8.55
N GLN A 144 -4.67 -6.72 -9.50
CA GLN A 144 -3.73 -7.82 -9.33
C GLN A 144 -2.64 -7.47 -8.29
N SER A 145 -2.08 -6.26 -8.33
CA SER A 145 -1.07 -5.80 -7.37
C SER A 145 -1.64 -5.73 -5.96
N GLN A 146 -2.91 -5.29 -5.80
CA GLN A 146 -3.60 -5.29 -4.51
C GLN A 146 -3.82 -6.71 -3.98
N GLN A 147 -4.21 -7.66 -4.81
CA GLN A 147 -4.36 -9.06 -4.39
C GLN A 147 -3.04 -9.66 -3.91
N VAL A 148 -1.96 -9.45 -4.67
CA VAL A 148 -0.62 -9.92 -4.28
C VAL A 148 -0.16 -9.26 -2.98
N SER A 149 -0.40 -7.96 -2.81
CA SER A 149 -0.05 -7.24 -1.59
C SER A 149 -0.82 -7.76 -0.38
N ARG A 150 -2.13 -7.99 -0.52
CA ARG A 150 -2.97 -8.58 0.54
C ARG A 150 -2.50 -9.99 0.91
N TYR A 151 -2.21 -10.82 -0.08
CA TYR A 151 -1.71 -12.17 0.16
C TYR A 151 -0.37 -12.17 0.91
N ARG A 152 0.57 -11.30 0.50
CA ARG A 152 1.87 -11.15 1.18
C ARG A 152 1.69 -10.65 2.61
N ALA A 153 0.85 -9.64 2.82
CA ALA A 153 0.53 -9.12 4.14
C ALA A 153 -0.05 -10.21 5.05
N THR A 154 -1.08 -10.92 4.61
CA THR A 154 -1.69 -12.01 5.38
C THR A 154 -0.67 -13.11 5.72
N ARG A 155 0.22 -13.45 4.80
CA ARG A 155 1.26 -14.46 5.04
C ARG A 155 2.30 -13.96 6.04
N SER A 156 2.69 -12.69 5.96
CA SER A 156 3.59 -12.05 6.93
C SER A 156 2.99 -12.03 8.32
N ASP A 157 1.72 -11.61 8.43
CA ASP A 157 0.98 -11.56 9.69
C ASP A 157 0.93 -12.93 10.36
N ARG A 158 0.53 -13.96 9.61
CA ARG A 158 0.46 -15.34 10.15
C ARG A 158 1.81 -15.85 10.65
N ARG A 159 2.90 -15.55 9.94
CA ARG A 159 4.25 -15.94 10.39
C ARG A 159 4.63 -15.24 11.67
N PHE A 160 4.38 -13.94 11.74
CA PHE A 160 4.63 -13.14 12.92
C PHE A 160 3.82 -13.67 14.12
N ASP A 161 2.52 -13.94 13.95
CA ASP A 161 1.65 -14.47 14.98
C ASP A 161 2.10 -15.84 15.49
N GLN A 162 2.57 -16.72 14.60
CA GLN A 162 3.14 -18.01 14.97
C GLN A 162 4.39 -17.84 15.82
N GLN A 163 5.35 -17.04 15.37
CA GLN A 163 6.60 -16.78 16.09
C GLN A 163 6.36 -16.09 17.43
N ALA A 164 5.47 -15.09 17.44
CA ALA A 164 5.06 -14.41 18.67
C ALA A 164 4.36 -15.37 19.64
N GLY A 165 3.56 -16.29 19.13
CA GLY A 165 2.90 -17.32 19.93
C GLY A 165 3.88 -18.33 20.54
N GLU A 166 4.91 -18.74 19.78
CA GLU A 166 5.98 -19.61 20.27
C GLU A 166 6.82 -18.91 21.34
N PHE A 167 7.17 -17.65 21.10
CA PHE A 167 7.87 -16.82 22.08
C PHE A 167 7.08 -16.69 23.40
N ARG A 168 5.78 -16.37 23.33
CA ARG A 168 4.93 -16.27 24.52
C ARG A 168 4.90 -17.59 25.29
N ARG A 169 4.74 -18.72 24.61
CA ARG A 169 4.75 -20.03 25.28
C ARG A 169 6.07 -20.32 25.98
N ALA A 170 7.20 -20.03 25.32
CA ALA A 170 8.50 -20.18 25.93
C ALA A 170 8.70 -19.26 27.13
N MET A 171 8.34 -17.99 27.00
CA MET A 171 8.39 -17.01 28.07
C MET A 171 7.54 -17.43 29.27
N SER A 172 6.30 -17.88 29.02
CA SER A 172 5.38 -18.36 30.05
C SER A 172 5.94 -19.58 30.79
N ALA A 173 6.43 -20.58 30.07
CA ALA A 173 7.01 -21.78 30.68
C ALA A 173 8.21 -21.46 31.59
N CYS A 174 9.07 -20.51 31.18
CA CYS A 174 10.19 -20.07 31.99
C CYS A 174 9.72 -19.38 33.28
N LEU A 175 8.74 -18.46 33.19
CA LEU A 175 8.20 -17.73 34.33
C LEU A 175 7.44 -18.66 35.30
N GLU A 176 6.64 -19.59 34.78
CA GLU A 176 5.96 -20.61 35.60
C GLU A 176 6.96 -21.48 36.37
N GLY A 177 8.05 -21.90 35.71
CA GLY A 177 9.14 -22.64 36.37
C GLY A 177 9.82 -21.85 37.48
N ARG A 178 9.71 -20.53 37.54
CA ARG A 178 10.21 -19.64 38.58
C ARG A 178 9.16 -19.23 39.64
N GLY A 179 7.98 -19.84 39.60
CA GLY A 179 6.93 -19.59 40.58
C GLY A 179 6.10 -18.35 40.30
N TYR A 180 5.87 -18.01 39.03
CA TYR A 180 4.92 -16.99 38.62
C TYR A 180 3.65 -17.61 38.04
N SER A 181 2.52 -16.97 38.23
CA SER A 181 1.28 -17.26 37.50
C SER A 181 1.28 -16.44 36.22
N VAL A 182 1.05 -17.05 35.09
CA VAL A 182 1.04 -16.40 33.78
C VAL A 182 -0.36 -16.43 33.18
N LYS A 183 -0.77 -15.31 32.55
CA LYS A 183 -2.08 -15.15 31.88
C LYS A 183 -1.90 -14.59 30.46
#